data_9a4ae5250982344dfecebfbbafa92ecd
#
_entry.id   9a4ae5250982344dfecebfbbafa92ecd
#
_cell.length_a   1.000
_cell.length_b   1.000
_cell.length_c   1.000
_cell.angle_alpha   90.00
_cell.angle_beta   90.00
_cell.angle_gamma   90.00
#
_symmetry.space_group_name_H-M   'P 1'
#
loop_
_entity.id
_entity.type
_entity.pdbx_description
1 polymer ?
#
loop_
_entity_poly.entity_id
_entity_poly.type
_entity_poly.pdbx_seq_one_letter_code
_entity_poly.pdbx_strand_id
1 'polypeptide(L)'
;MSTVRKHSHKRDAILECLRYTTSHPTAEWVYTQLKPTIPDLSLATVYRNLAMFKAEGTIDSVGVYDGLERFDFRTDPHAHFICRVCGAVSDINWLELPEDTLSEVERQTGSKVESCRIAVTGVCAGCVKKDAH
;
A
#
# COMPACT_ATOMS: atom_id res chain seq x y z
N MET A 1 27.94 -14.43 0.07
CA MET A 1 27.76 -13.89 0.14
C MET A 1 27.15 -13.19 -0.10
N SER A 2 26.99 -12.82 -0.03
CA SER A 2 26.45 -12.16 -0.20
C SER A 2 26.34 -11.56 -0.73
N THR A 3 26.18 -11.49 -1.04
CA THR A 3 25.90 -10.86 -1.55
C THR A 3 25.61 -10.21 -1.79
N VAL A 4 25.88 -10.32 -1.85
CA VAL A 4 25.51 -9.69 -1.98
C VAL A 4 25.08 -8.50 -2.26
N ARG A 5 24.37 -8.26 -2.09
CA ARG A 5 23.88 -6.94 -2.14
C ARG A 5 24.55 -6.14 -1.11
N LYS A 6 25.24 -5.17 -1.52
CA LYS A 6 25.53 -4.16 -0.58
C LYS A 6 24.24 -3.67 -0.05
N HIS A 7 24.01 -3.81 1.20
CA HIS A 7 22.87 -3.24 1.82
C HIS A 7 22.92 -1.76 1.64
N SER A 8 22.04 -1.28 0.84
CA SER A 8 21.85 0.13 0.73
C SER A 8 21.24 0.61 2.03
N HIS A 9 21.89 1.55 2.68
CA HIS A 9 21.32 2.25 3.81
C HIS A 9 19.97 2.84 3.45
N LYS A 10 19.84 3.34 2.21
CA LYS A 10 18.58 3.90 1.70
C LYS A 10 17.49 2.84 1.61
N ARG A 11 17.84 1.65 1.11
CA ARG A 11 16.90 0.55 0.99
C ARG A 11 16.31 0.17 2.34
N ASP A 12 17.20 0.00 3.33
CA ASP A 12 16.77 -0.39 4.67
C ASP A 12 15.92 0.69 5.32
N ALA A 13 16.26 1.96 5.14
CA ALA A 13 15.51 3.07 5.70
C ALA A 13 14.11 3.15 5.10
N ILE A 14 13.98 2.92 3.79
CA ILE A 14 12.69 2.95 3.11
C ILE A 14 11.80 1.84 3.66
N LEU A 15 12.35 0.63 3.80
CA LEU A 15 11.57 -0.50 4.31
C LEU A 15 11.13 -0.27 5.75
N GLU A 16 12.03 0.26 6.60
CA GLU A 16 11.68 0.57 7.99
C GLU A 16 10.58 1.63 8.06
N CYS A 17 10.66 2.63 7.18
CA CYS A 17 9.65 3.68 7.14
C CYS A 17 8.26 3.11 6.86
N LEU A 18 8.18 2.13 5.94
CA LEU A 18 6.92 1.47 5.63
C LEU A 18 6.44 0.58 6.77
N ARG A 19 7.38 -0.08 7.45
CA ARG A 19 7.06 -1.03 8.51
C ARG A 19 6.29 -0.39 9.66
N TYR A 20 6.63 0.84 9.98
CA TYR A 20 6.09 1.51 11.17
C TYR A 20 5.00 2.52 10.88
N THR A 21 4.47 2.55 9.66
CA THR A 21 3.34 3.43 9.37
C THR A 21 2.11 2.60 9.05
N THR A 22 0.95 3.11 9.46
CA THR A 22 -0.34 2.49 9.15
C THR A 22 -1.14 3.31 8.15
N SER A 23 -0.53 4.37 7.60
CA SER A 23 -1.24 5.30 6.73
C SER A 23 -1.27 4.89 5.26
N HIS A 24 -0.64 3.76 4.90
CA HIS A 24 -0.49 3.29 3.53
C HIS A 24 0.14 4.36 2.65
N PRO A 25 1.43 4.63 2.87
CA PRO A 25 2.07 5.80 2.30
C PRO A 25 2.30 5.70 0.80
N THR A 26 2.50 6.88 0.20
CA THR A 26 2.97 7.01 -1.17
C THR A 26 4.49 7.11 -1.17
N ALA A 27 5.09 7.00 -2.37
CA ALA A 27 6.54 7.19 -2.52
C ALA A 27 6.94 8.60 -2.07
N GLU A 28 6.13 9.59 -2.41
CA GLU A 28 6.40 10.98 -2.05
C GLU A 28 6.42 11.17 -0.52
N TRP A 29 5.50 10.53 0.17
CA TRP A 29 5.47 10.61 1.62
C TRP A 29 6.73 10.00 2.24
N VAL A 30 7.14 8.83 1.75
CA VAL A 30 8.35 8.18 2.23
C VAL A 30 9.58 9.07 1.99
N TYR A 31 9.66 9.64 0.80
CA TYR A 31 10.74 10.55 0.46
C TYR A 31 10.79 11.74 1.42
N THR A 32 9.65 12.37 1.69
CA THR A 32 9.55 13.51 2.58
C THR A 32 9.98 13.14 4.01
N GLN A 33 9.60 11.96 4.47
CA GLN A 33 9.97 11.52 5.82
C GLN A 33 11.47 11.27 5.96
N LEU A 34 12.10 10.74 4.93
CA LEU A 34 13.51 10.31 5.03
C LEU A 34 14.52 11.35 4.57
N LYS A 35 14.11 12.32 3.77
CA LYS A 35 15.03 13.32 3.21
C LYS A 35 15.83 14.05 4.28
N PRO A 36 15.26 14.44 5.42
CA PRO A 36 16.04 15.14 6.46
C PRO A 36 17.18 14.31 7.02
N THR A 37 17.04 12.98 7.10
CA THR A 37 18.07 12.09 7.62
C THR A 37 18.99 11.56 6.54
N ILE A 38 18.53 11.53 5.31
CA ILE A 38 19.30 11.02 4.15
C ILE A 38 19.30 12.10 3.09
N PRO A 39 20.15 13.12 3.24
CA PRO A 39 20.08 14.31 2.35
C PRO A 39 20.30 14.00 0.87
N ASP A 40 21.00 12.91 0.55
CA ASP A 40 21.27 12.54 -0.84
C ASP A 40 20.21 11.57 -1.41
N LEU A 41 19.12 11.32 -0.68
CA LEU A 41 18.04 10.49 -1.16
C LEU A 41 17.30 11.19 -2.30
N SER A 42 17.04 10.47 -3.39
CA SER A 42 16.22 10.97 -4.49
C SER A 42 14.88 10.27 -4.52
N LEU A 43 13.88 10.94 -5.06
CA LEU A 43 12.56 10.35 -5.23
C LEU A 43 12.63 9.13 -6.15
N ALA A 44 13.48 9.18 -7.19
CA ALA A 44 13.66 8.05 -8.09
C ALA A 44 14.19 6.82 -7.34
N THR A 45 15.08 7.01 -6.37
CA THR A 45 15.57 5.90 -5.55
C THR A 45 14.44 5.29 -4.74
N VAL A 46 13.56 6.13 -4.17
CA VAL A 46 12.41 5.63 -3.42
C VAL A 46 11.52 4.78 -4.33
N TYR A 47 11.17 5.28 -5.51
CA TYR A 47 10.34 4.54 -6.46
C TYR A 47 10.97 3.20 -6.84
N ARG A 48 12.28 3.19 -7.13
CA ARG A 48 12.95 1.95 -7.52
C ARG A 48 12.91 0.91 -6.41
N ASN A 49 13.13 1.34 -5.17
CA ASN A 49 13.10 0.41 -4.04
C ASN A 49 11.70 -0.11 -3.77
N LEU A 50 10.69 0.74 -3.86
CA LEU A 50 9.31 0.31 -3.67
C LEU A 50 8.89 -0.69 -4.74
N ALA A 51 9.27 -0.47 -5.99
CA ALA A 51 8.98 -1.41 -7.08
C ALA A 51 9.66 -2.74 -6.83
N MET A 52 10.90 -2.73 -6.34
CA MET A 52 11.63 -3.94 -6.02
C MET A 52 10.96 -4.71 -4.87
N PHE A 53 10.61 -4.01 -3.80
CA PHE A 53 9.93 -4.64 -2.66
C PHE A 53 8.60 -5.26 -3.07
N LYS A 54 7.86 -4.57 -3.94
CA LYS A 54 6.59 -5.08 -4.44
C LYS A 54 6.80 -6.35 -5.27
N ALA A 55 7.79 -6.33 -6.15
CA ALA A 55 8.11 -7.49 -6.98
C ALA A 55 8.55 -8.69 -6.15
N GLU A 56 9.25 -8.44 -5.05
CA GLU A 56 9.71 -9.50 -4.14
C GLU A 56 8.61 -10.00 -3.20
N GLY A 57 7.48 -9.30 -3.13
CA GLY A 57 6.42 -9.67 -2.19
C GLY A 57 6.64 -9.17 -0.77
N THR A 58 7.62 -8.32 -0.54
CA THR A 58 7.91 -7.76 0.79
C THR A 58 6.86 -6.74 1.19
N ILE A 59 6.34 -6.01 0.22
CA ILE A 59 5.24 -5.07 0.41
C ILE A 59 4.18 -5.33 -0.66
N ASP A 60 3.01 -4.75 -0.48
CA ASP A 60 1.94 -4.86 -1.45
C ASP A 60 1.50 -3.46 -1.87
N SER A 61 0.93 -3.37 -3.07
CA SER A 61 0.32 -2.14 -3.54
C SER A 61 -1.16 -2.19 -3.20
N VAL A 62 -1.65 -1.14 -2.55
CA VAL A 62 -3.07 -1.02 -2.24
C VAL A 62 -3.85 -0.53 -3.46
N GLY A 63 -3.15 0.04 -4.44
CA GLY A 63 -3.75 0.58 -5.65
C GLY A 63 -3.32 2.01 -5.87
N VAL A 64 -3.84 2.60 -6.94
CA VAL A 64 -3.55 3.99 -7.29
C VAL A 64 -4.80 4.82 -7.01
N TYR A 65 -4.69 5.81 -6.15
CA TYR A 65 -5.80 6.68 -5.78
C TYR A 65 -5.34 8.12 -5.91
N ASP A 66 -6.13 8.91 -6.61
CA ASP A 66 -5.82 10.32 -6.86
C ASP A 66 -4.46 10.48 -7.54
N GLY A 67 -4.13 9.54 -8.45
CA GLY A 67 -2.88 9.57 -9.21
C GLY A 67 -1.66 9.07 -8.48
N LEU A 68 -1.80 8.63 -7.22
CA LEU A 68 -0.67 8.18 -6.41
C LEU A 68 -0.87 6.73 -5.98
N GLU A 69 0.17 5.93 -6.16
CA GLU A 69 0.15 4.55 -5.68
C GLU A 69 0.46 4.52 -4.20
N ARG A 70 -0.32 3.73 -3.44
CA ARG A 70 -0.12 3.57 -2.01
C ARG A 70 0.37 2.16 -1.72
N PHE A 71 1.17 2.02 -0.68
CA PHE A 71 1.86 0.78 -0.35
C PHE A 71 1.54 0.34 1.06
N ASP A 72 1.65 -0.97 1.30
CA ASP A 72 1.39 -1.55 2.61
C ASP A 72 2.46 -2.61 2.89
N PHE A 73 3.10 -2.53 4.03
CA PHE A 73 4.06 -3.54 4.47
C PHE A 73 3.36 -4.87 4.76
N ARG A 74 2.10 -4.79 5.12
CA ARG A 74 1.29 -5.95 5.43
C ARG A 74 0.81 -6.60 4.13
N THR A 75 1.20 -7.85 3.90
CA THR A 75 0.89 -8.55 2.64
C THR A 75 -0.23 -9.58 2.79
N ASP A 76 -0.70 -9.85 4.00
CA ASP A 76 -1.85 -10.75 4.20
C ASP A 76 -3.13 -10.08 3.68
N PRO A 77 -4.08 -10.87 3.15
CA PRO A 77 -5.31 -10.29 2.59
C PRO A 77 -6.11 -9.53 3.65
N HIS A 78 -6.55 -8.34 3.31
CA HIS A 78 -7.45 -7.56 4.15
C HIS A 78 -8.13 -6.52 3.27
N ALA A 79 -9.21 -5.96 3.77
CA ALA A 79 -9.96 -4.94 3.04
C ALA A 79 -9.46 -3.55 3.39
N HIS A 80 -9.75 -2.60 2.53
CA HIS A 80 -9.37 -1.20 2.75
C HIS A 80 -10.57 -0.30 2.54
N PHE A 81 -10.60 0.80 3.28
CA PHE A 81 -11.53 1.90 3.05
C PHE A 81 -10.76 3.06 2.42
N ILE A 82 -11.27 3.57 1.32
CA ILE A 82 -10.62 4.65 0.57
C ILE A 82 -11.53 5.87 0.59
N CYS A 83 -11.02 7.00 1.06
CA CYS A 83 -11.75 8.25 1.02
C CYS A 83 -11.62 8.87 -0.37
N ARG A 84 -12.74 9.10 -1.04
CA ARG A 84 -12.72 9.70 -2.38
C ARG A 84 -12.37 11.19 -2.37
N VAL A 85 -12.40 11.81 -1.20
CA VAL A 85 -12.16 13.25 -1.07
C VAL A 85 -10.68 13.53 -0.83
N CYS A 86 -10.07 12.89 0.18
CA CYS A 86 -8.69 13.17 0.55
C CYS A 86 -7.72 12.06 0.17
N GLY A 87 -8.22 10.92 -0.33
CA GLY A 87 -7.38 9.80 -0.73
C GLY A 87 -6.84 8.97 0.41
N ALA A 88 -7.27 9.22 1.65
CA ALA A 88 -6.80 8.44 2.80
C ALA A 88 -7.24 6.99 2.66
N VAL A 89 -6.36 6.07 3.05
CA VAL A 89 -6.63 4.64 3.00
C VAL A 89 -6.48 4.07 4.40
N SER A 90 -7.48 3.33 4.83
CA SER A 90 -7.49 2.69 6.16
C SER A 90 -7.73 1.19 6.01
N ASP A 91 -7.14 0.41 6.90
CA ASP A 91 -7.38 -1.04 6.92
C ASP A 91 -8.74 -1.35 7.54
N ILE A 92 -9.41 -2.35 6.97
CA ILE A 92 -10.61 -2.93 7.55
C ILE A 92 -10.26 -4.38 7.86
N ASN A 93 -10.01 -4.68 9.13
CA ASN A 93 -9.45 -5.98 9.52
C ASN A 93 -10.49 -7.07 9.72
N TRP A 94 -11.76 -6.69 9.89
CA TRP A 94 -12.82 -7.66 10.22
C TRP A 94 -13.66 -8.07 9.02
N LEU A 95 -13.50 -7.40 7.87
CA LEU A 95 -14.32 -7.68 6.70
C LEU A 95 -13.71 -8.82 5.91
N GLU A 96 -14.45 -9.91 5.79
CA GLU A 96 -14.01 -11.09 5.07
C GLU A 96 -15.10 -11.52 4.09
N LEU A 97 -14.68 -12.09 2.96
CA LEU A 97 -15.62 -12.67 2.02
C LEU A 97 -16.01 -14.07 2.48
N PRO A 98 -17.25 -14.52 2.19
CA PRO A 98 -17.61 -15.91 2.41
C PRO A 98 -16.60 -16.85 1.76
N GLU A 99 -16.39 -18.00 2.37
CA GLU A 99 -15.33 -18.93 1.99
C GLU A 99 -15.38 -19.36 0.53
N ASP A 100 -16.58 -19.50 -0.03
CA ASP A 100 -16.76 -20.00 -1.38
C ASP A 100 -16.87 -18.88 -2.43
N THR A 101 -16.69 -17.62 -2.05
CA THR A 101 -16.89 -16.49 -2.95
C THR A 101 -15.98 -16.55 -4.17
N LEU A 102 -14.69 -16.84 -3.97
CA LEU A 102 -13.74 -16.86 -5.09
C LEU A 102 -13.98 -18.04 -6.01
N SER A 103 -14.39 -19.18 -5.46
CA SER A 103 -14.79 -20.33 -6.27
C SER A 103 -16.01 -20.02 -7.14
N GLU A 104 -16.94 -19.26 -6.58
CA GLU A 104 -18.13 -18.85 -7.35
C GLU A 104 -17.77 -17.89 -8.48
N VAL A 105 -16.82 -16.99 -8.24
CA VAL A 105 -16.32 -16.10 -9.29
C VAL A 105 -15.74 -16.92 -10.44
N GLU A 106 -14.92 -17.92 -10.10
CA GLU A 106 -14.34 -18.79 -11.12
C GLU A 106 -15.41 -19.53 -11.90
N ARG A 107 -16.42 -20.04 -11.20
CA ARG A 107 -17.50 -20.76 -11.84
C ARG A 107 -18.27 -19.91 -12.83
N GLN A 108 -18.59 -18.67 -12.43
CA GLN A 108 -19.39 -17.76 -13.25
C GLN A 108 -18.63 -17.21 -14.45
N THR A 109 -17.32 -17.00 -14.29
CA THR A 109 -16.51 -16.35 -15.32
C THR A 109 -15.67 -17.31 -16.14
N GLY A 110 -15.55 -18.57 -15.70
CA GLY A 110 -14.69 -19.54 -16.36
C GLY A 110 -13.21 -19.23 -16.18
N SER A 111 -12.86 -18.42 -15.20
CA SER A 111 -11.51 -17.96 -14.98
C SER A 111 -10.85 -18.69 -13.82
N LYS A 112 -9.56 -18.42 -13.64
CA LYS A 112 -8.82 -18.85 -12.47
C LYS A 112 -8.46 -17.59 -11.68
N VAL A 113 -8.93 -17.52 -10.43
CA VAL A 113 -8.66 -16.37 -9.58
C VAL A 113 -7.26 -16.49 -9.00
N GLU A 114 -6.47 -15.42 -9.09
CA GLU A 114 -5.12 -15.38 -8.57
C GLU A 114 -5.00 -14.48 -7.35
N SER A 115 -5.85 -13.47 -7.24
CA SER A 115 -5.84 -12.57 -6.09
C SER A 115 -7.19 -11.88 -5.98
N CYS A 116 -7.45 -11.34 -4.80
CA CYS A 116 -8.69 -10.60 -4.54
C CYS A 116 -8.38 -9.42 -3.64
N ARG A 117 -8.95 -8.28 -3.96
CA ARG A 117 -8.84 -7.09 -3.14
C ARG A 117 -10.23 -6.55 -2.89
N ILE A 118 -10.47 -6.14 -1.65
CA ILE A 118 -11.75 -5.53 -1.27
C ILE A 118 -11.49 -4.07 -0.96
N ALA A 119 -12.18 -3.19 -1.67
CA ALA A 119 -12.06 -1.76 -1.46
C ALA A 119 -13.44 -1.18 -1.22
N VAL A 120 -13.61 -0.52 -0.08
CA VAL A 120 -14.84 0.20 0.24
C VAL A 120 -14.53 1.68 0.07
N THR A 121 -15.33 2.37 -0.71
CA THR A 121 -15.08 3.76 -1.06
C THR A 121 -16.15 4.67 -0.45
N GLY A 122 -15.73 5.79 0.06
CA GLY A 122 -16.68 6.74 0.64
C GLY A 122 -15.96 8.00 1.08
N VAL A 123 -16.46 8.61 2.16
CA VAL A 123 -15.90 9.84 2.71
C VAL A 123 -15.44 9.54 4.13
N CYS A 124 -14.17 9.79 4.43
CA CYS A 124 -13.62 9.46 5.75
C CYS A 124 -14.19 10.39 6.83
N ALA A 125 -13.98 9.99 8.09
CA ALA A 125 -14.51 10.73 9.23
C ALA A 125 -14.10 12.19 9.24
N GLY A 126 -12.84 12.47 8.90
CA GLY A 126 -12.35 13.84 8.84
C GLY A 126 -13.02 14.68 7.77
N CYS A 127 -13.27 14.08 6.60
CA CYS A 127 -13.91 14.79 5.50
C CYS A 127 -15.41 14.94 5.72
N VAL A 128 -16.05 13.97 6.36
CA VAL A 128 -17.47 14.09 6.74
C VAL A 128 -17.65 15.29 7.67
N LYS A 129 -16.77 15.46 8.64
CA LYS A 129 -16.85 16.59 9.56
C LYS A 129 -16.69 17.93 8.86
N LYS A 130 -15.85 18.00 7.83
CA LYS A 130 -15.66 19.23 7.06
C LYS A 130 -16.91 19.60 6.28
N ASP A 131 -17.65 18.60 5.81
CA ASP A 131 -18.87 18.84 5.03
C ASP A 131 -20.10 19.06 5.90
N ALA A 132 -19.99 18.81 7.19
CA ALA A 132 -21.14 18.91 8.12
C ALA A 132 -21.29 20.33 8.61
N HIS A 133 -21.71 21.22 7.74
CA HIS A 133 -21.96 22.61 8.10
C HIS A 133 -23.42 23.00 7.84
#